data_7b25770cd9387a02d67337d2dd29262f
#
_entry.id   7b25770cd9387a02d67337d2dd29262f
#
_cell.length_a   1.000
_cell.length_b   1.000
_cell.length_c   1.000
_cell.angle_alpha   90.00
_cell.angle_beta   90.00
_cell.angle_gamma   90.00
#
_symmetry.space_group_name_H-M   'P 1'
#
loop_
_entity.id
_entity.type
_entity.pdbx_description
1 polymer ?
#
loop_
_entity_poly.entity_id
_entity_poly.type
_entity_poly.pdbx_seq_one_letter_code
_entity_poly.pdbx_strand_id
1 'polypeptide(L)'
;MNTKRNILPMLLAALLLFCLPMASLAEDVPIQNVSIRNTPIKGQILLEKTGQMQTTGEQGYLKGAVFEIRAAEDIVGQDGTQWYSCGELVATMTTSGEGVEKSPLLPLGKYTVKEISAPSGYVLDLTTYTVEIQASDQETPIVSATVSSINHPAEILLQKTDADGKALAGAQFVLLDADGCETASAVSDADGLVRFRFVPQGQYTICETSAPDGYLLNRSAISVTVTPNWTNAEEPIATMVNQQKKIQFIKVDTAGTPMAGILFKLINAETGIVAETAVSDENGAFAFTAFDYGVWTVHEAAAPSGYSRMADYRFQVDDSWSGTAPVLLVNIPDSYAFIKVDADGKPLQGVKFALRDADGNLLQTLESDENGIVRAEHLQPGTYYLQETETLKGYTLSGDVRKLVIDEHYKIPEEMPQWVNYTTIQTGVQLAASGVMLIGIALMLISGTMLLMRRRRKA
;
A
#
# COMPACT_ATOMS: atom_id res chain seq x y z
N MET A 1 4.12 67.29 -60.92
CA MET A 1 4.86 68.09 -61.90
C MET A 1 5.49 67.11 -62.85
N ASN A 2 4.88 66.96 -63.97
CA ASN A 2 5.31 67.48 -65.27
C ASN A 2 6.65 66.89 -65.74
N THR A 3 6.84 66.28 -66.86
CA THR A 3 6.26 66.33 -68.21
C THR A 3 6.92 65.21 -69.03
N LYS A 4 6.18 64.39 -69.77
CA LYS A 4 5.99 64.45 -71.25
C LYS A 4 7.33 64.61 -72.05
N ARG A 5 7.68 63.74 -73.03
CA ARG A 5 7.09 63.65 -74.38
C ARG A 5 7.92 62.77 -75.31
N ASN A 6 7.35 61.81 -75.98
CA ASN A 6 7.27 61.70 -77.45
C ASN A 6 8.51 61.97 -78.31
N ILE A 7 8.80 61.06 -79.27
CA ILE A 7 8.33 61.14 -80.67
C ILE A 7 8.97 60.04 -81.53
N LEU A 8 8.18 59.33 -82.25
CA LEU A 8 8.45 58.59 -83.51
C LEU A 8 8.68 59.61 -84.64
N PRO A 9 9.49 59.38 -85.72
CA PRO A 9 8.94 58.84 -86.97
C PRO A 9 9.91 57.96 -87.80
N MET A 10 9.36 56.98 -88.50
CA MET A 10 9.15 56.84 -89.92
C MET A 10 10.25 57.29 -90.91
N LEU A 11 10.70 56.33 -91.74
CA LEU A 11 10.73 56.45 -93.24
C LEU A 11 11.28 55.19 -93.92
N LEU A 12 10.53 54.60 -94.66
CA LEU A 12 10.28 54.01 -95.94
C LEU A 12 11.29 54.41 -97.07
N ALA A 13 11.69 53.43 -97.90
CA ALA A 13 12.10 53.36 -99.31
C ALA A 13 13.40 52.56 -99.46
N ALA A 14 13.63 51.71 -100.35
CA ALA A 14 13.13 51.46 -101.69
C ALA A 14 13.61 50.11 -102.22
N LEU A 15 12.78 49.48 -102.94
CA LEU A 15 12.92 48.29 -103.75
C LEU A 15 13.96 48.49 -104.86
N LEU A 16 14.95 47.59 -105.01
CA LEU A 16 15.64 47.33 -106.20
C LEU A 16 16.02 45.87 -106.41
N LEU A 17 15.37 45.28 -107.46
CA LEU A 17 15.56 43.96 -107.97
C LEU A 17 16.95 43.85 -108.57
N PHE A 18 17.74 42.80 -108.20
CA PHE A 18 18.77 42.22 -109.04
C PHE A 18 18.66 40.67 -108.95
N CYS A 19 18.18 40.11 -110.08
CA CYS A 19 18.29 38.69 -110.37
C CYS A 19 19.75 38.31 -110.68
N LEU A 20 20.34 37.45 -109.83
CA LEU A 20 21.48 36.66 -110.23
C LEU A 20 21.21 35.21 -109.82
N PRO A 21 21.68 34.21 -110.53
CA PRO A 21 21.32 32.81 -110.37
C PRO A 21 21.92 32.27 -109.09
N MET A 22 21.05 31.76 -108.26
CA MET A 22 21.46 31.00 -107.10
C MET A 22 22.04 29.68 -107.50
N ALA A 23 23.40 29.57 -107.43
CA ALA A 23 24.02 28.26 -107.27
C ALA A 23 23.70 27.71 -105.90
N SER A 24 22.93 26.63 -105.88
CA SER A 24 22.62 25.87 -104.70
C SER A 24 23.91 25.30 -104.07
N LEU A 25 24.41 25.95 -103.06
CA LEU A 25 25.31 25.31 -102.10
C LEU A 25 24.42 24.77 -100.95
N ALA A 26 23.95 23.54 -101.12
CA ALA A 26 23.45 22.78 -100.00
C ALA A 26 24.72 22.47 -99.11
N GLU A 27 24.96 23.34 -98.16
CA GLU A 27 25.78 22.92 -97.01
C GLU A 27 25.01 21.86 -96.16
N ASP A 28 25.45 20.64 -96.19
CA ASP A 28 25.03 19.63 -95.27
C ASP A 28 25.38 20.14 -93.86
N VAL A 29 24.36 20.77 -93.22
CA VAL A 29 24.42 21.04 -91.78
C VAL A 29 24.34 19.66 -91.05
N PRO A 30 25.45 19.21 -90.40
CA PRO A 30 25.39 17.93 -89.68
C PRO A 30 24.25 18.02 -88.68
N ILE A 31 23.25 17.15 -88.81
CA ILE A 31 22.23 16.94 -87.79
C ILE A 31 22.99 16.49 -86.55
N GLN A 32 23.23 17.42 -85.63
CA GLN A 32 23.65 17.03 -84.31
C GLN A 32 22.49 16.22 -83.71
N ASN A 33 22.74 14.92 -83.50
CA ASN A 33 21.87 14.09 -82.72
C ASN A 33 21.83 14.66 -81.30
N VAL A 34 20.91 15.57 -81.03
CA VAL A 34 20.64 16.03 -79.66
C VAL A 34 19.88 14.92 -78.94
N SER A 35 20.55 14.16 -78.16
CA SER A 35 19.93 13.20 -77.27
C SER A 35 19.28 13.98 -76.14
N ILE A 36 17.96 14.20 -76.21
CA ILE A 36 17.19 14.75 -75.12
C ILE A 36 16.94 13.59 -74.14
N ARG A 37 17.62 13.61 -73.00
CA ARG A 37 17.34 12.69 -71.92
C ARG A 37 16.26 13.27 -71.03
N ASN A 38 15.07 12.69 -71.04
CA ASN A 38 14.06 12.99 -70.05
C ASN A 38 14.44 12.30 -68.73
N THR A 39 14.56 13.08 -67.68
CA THR A 39 14.74 12.56 -66.35
C THR A 39 13.38 12.25 -65.75
N PRO A 40 13.11 11.00 -65.31
CA PRO A 40 11.83 10.69 -64.69
C PRO A 40 11.61 11.54 -63.43
N ILE A 41 10.37 12.04 -63.30
CA ILE A 41 9.94 12.70 -62.04
C ILE A 41 10.09 11.70 -60.91
N LYS A 42 10.71 12.11 -59.83
CA LYS A 42 10.87 11.33 -58.60
C LYS A 42 10.05 11.90 -57.47
N GLY A 43 9.77 11.08 -56.48
CA GLY A 43 9.08 11.53 -55.30
C GLY A 43 9.95 11.43 -54.06
N GLN A 44 9.54 12.13 -53.03
CA GLN A 44 10.16 12.10 -51.73
C GLN A 44 9.07 12.09 -50.64
N ILE A 45 9.16 11.22 -49.69
CA ILE A 45 8.32 11.22 -48.48
C ILE A 45 9.00 12.09 -47.44
N LEU A 46 8.24 13.07 -46.94
CA LEU A 46 8.62 13.96 -45.84
C LEU A 46 8.00 13.38 -44.59
N LEU A 47 8.82 12.93 -43.62
CA LEU A 47 8.38 12.36 -42.35
C LEU A 47 8.54 13.38 -41.24
N GLU A 48 7.42 13.81 -40.68
CA GLU A 48 7.37 14.64 -39.49
C GLU A 48 7.08 13.77 -38.28
N LYS A 49 8.11 13.54 -37.43
CA LYS A 49 8.00 12.72 -36.23
C LYS A 49 8.06 13.61 -35.00
N THR A 50 6.94 13.71 -34.26
CA THR A 50 6.82 14.58 -33.09
C THR A 50 6.34 13.81 -31.85
N GLY A 51 6.46 14.44 -30.70
CA GLY A 51 5.95 13.96 -29.41
C GLY A 51 6.30 14.93 -28.29
N GLN A 52 5.78 14.68 -27.11
CA GLN A 52 6.12 15.49 -25.94
C GLN A 52 7.59 15.23 -25.54
N MET A 53 8.38 16.29 -25.46
CA MET A 53 9.80 16.21 -25.11
C MET A 53 9.97 16.03 -23.59
N GLN A 54 10.81 15.08 -23.18
CA GLN A 54 11.11 14.84 -21.76
C GLN A 54 11.70 16.07 -21.06
N THR A 55 12.54 16.84 -21.78
CA THR A 55 13.29 17.97 -21.22
C THR A 55 12.45 19.24 -21.02
N THR A 56 11.49 19.49 -21.92
CA THR A 56 10.69 20.73 -21.93
C THR A 56 9.22 20.52 -21.59
N GLY A 57 8.73 19.28 -21.74
CA GLY A 57 7.30 18.97 -21.65
C GLY A 57 6.48 19.45 -22.85
N GLU A 58 7.09 20.16 -23.81
CA GLU A 58 6.44 20.68 -25.00
C GLU A 58 6.52 19.69 -26.18
N GLN A 59 5.69 19.88 -27.20
CA GLN A 59 5.78 19.12 -28.45
C GLN A 59 7.05 19.51 -29.23
N GLY A 60 7.76 18.51 -29.70
CA GLY A 60 8.98 18.71 -30.48
C GLY A 60 9.29 17.51 -31.38
N TYR A 61 10.31 17.65 -32.23
CA TYR A 61 10.77 16.58 -33.10
C TYR A 61 11.51 15.51 -32.30
N LEU A 62 11.17 14.23 -32.57
CA LEU A 62 11.75 13.09 -31.86
C LEU A 62 12.87 12.44 -32.65
N LYS A 63 13.99 12.18 -31.97
CA LYS A 63 15.15 11.48 -32.50
C LYS A 63 15.06 9.97 -32.26
N GLY A 64 15.44 9.17 -33.25
CA GLY A 64 15.68 7.72 -33.08
C GLY A 64 14.47 6.85 -33.40
N ALA A 65 13.36 7.40 -33.88
CA ALA A 65 12.28 6.60 -34.45
C ALA A 65 12.74 5.96 -35.76
N VAL A 66 12.42 4.69 -35.96
CA VAL A 66 12.74 3.96 -37.19
C VAL A 66 11.47 3.60 -37.94
N PHE A 67 11.41 3.97 -39.22
CA PHE A 67 10.31 3.72 -40.12
C PHE A 67 10.71 2.86 -41.29
N GLU A 68 9.84 1.94 -41.72
CA GLU A 68 9.91 1.25 -42.98
C GLU A 68 8.96 1.91 -43.99
N ILE A 69 9.45 2.08 -45.23
CA ILE A 69 8.66 2.46 -46.40
C ILE A 69 8.55 1.22 -47.26
N ARG A 70 7.33 0.78 -47.54
CA ARG A 70 7.06 -0.37 -48.40
C ARG A 70 6.16 0.04 -49.56
N ALA A 71 6.32 -0.60 -50.73
CA ALA A 71 5.40 -0.42 -51.86
C ALA A 71 3.99 -0.92 -51.45
N ALA A 72 2.95 -0.06 -51.61
CA ALA A 72 1.56 -0.44 -51.31
C ALA A 72 0.88 -1.15 -52.49
N GLU A 73 1.49 -1.10 -53.66
CA GLU A 73 1.07 -1.74 -54.91
C GLU A 73 2.32 -2.08 -55.74
N ASP A 74 2.16 -2.82 -56.83
CA ASP A 74 3.24 -2.99 -57.78
C ASP A 74 3.57 -1.66 -58.45
N ILE A 75 4.83 -1.18 -58.29
CA ILE A 75 5.28 0.10 -58.81
C ILE A 75 6.01 -0.17 -60.13
N VAL A 76 5.40 0.22 -61.25
CA VAL A 76 5.85 -0.06 -62.60
C VAL A 76 6.15 1.26 -63.30
N GLY A 77 7.28 1.37 -63.95
CA GLY A 77 7.66 2.49 -64.78
C GLY A 77 6.85 2.58 -66.10
N GLN A 78 6.84 3.73 -66.73
CA GLN A 78 6.13 3.90 -68.00
C GLN A 78 6.72 3.02 -69.15
N ASP A 79 7.95 2.56 -69.00
CA ASP A 79 8.61 1.64 -69.89
C ASP A 79 8.31 0.14 -69.58
N GLY A 80 7.42 -0.13 -68.59
CA GLY A 80 7.07 -1.46 -68.15
C GLY A 80 8.02 -2.07 -67.16
N THR A 81 9.07 -1.34 -66.74
CA THR A 81 10.05 -1.84 -65.76
C THR A 81 9.38 -1.88 -64.40
N GLN A 82 9.31 -3.06 -63.74
CA GLN A 82 8.87 -3.20 -62.36
C GLN A 82 9.96 -2.73 -61.42
N TRP A 83 9.72 -1.69 -60.65
CA TRP A 83 10.64 -1.09 -59.71
C TRP A 83 10.51 -1.79 -58.35
N TYR A 84 9.31 -2.04 -57.88
CA TYR A 84 8.98 -2.69 -56.62
C TYR A 84 7.70 -3.51 -56.74
N SER A 85 7.69 -4.67 -56.07
CA SER A 85 6.49 -5.48 -55.89
C SER A 85 5.69 -5.00 -54.66
N CYS A 86 4.37 -5.22 -54.70
CA CYS A 86 3.52 -4.93 -53.53
C CYS A 86 4.05 -5.58 -52.24
N GLY A 87 4.18 -4.80 -51.18
CA GLY A 87 4.73 -5.22 -49.88
C GLY A 87 6.26 -5.21 -49.75
N GLU A 88 6.99 -4.97 -50.87
CA GLU A 88 8.45 -4.92 -50.87
C GLU A 88 8.98 -3.74 -50.05
N LEU A 89 10.08 -3.98 -49.27
CA LEU A 89 10.75 -2.92 -48.51
C LEU A 89 11.49 -2.02 -49.49
N VAL A 90 11.17 -0.75 -49.48
CA VAL A 90 11.74 0.26 -50.40
C VAL A 90 12.85 1.07 -49.72
N ALA A 91 12.61 1.46 -48.45
CA ALA A 91 13.59 2.22 -47.69
C ALA A 91 13.31 2.11 -46.18
N THR A 92 14.35 2.38 -45.38
CA THR A 92 14.24 2.59 -43.94
C THR A 92 14.70 4.01 -43.64
N MET A 93 13.99 4.68 -42.73
CA MET A 93 14.28 6.04 -42.26
C MET A 93 14.48 6.03 -40.76
N THR A 94 15.47 6.79 -40.27
CA THR A 94 15.66 7.04 -38.83
C THR A 94 15.62 8.53 -38.57
N THR A 95 14.80 8.97 -37.59
CA THR A 95 14.62 10.41 -37.31
C THR A 95 15.82 10.99 -36.57
N SER A 96 16.25 12.18 -36.98
CA SER A 96 17.39 12.92 -36.38
C SER A 96 16.98 13.74 -35.14
N GLY A 97 15.68 14.12 -35.08
CA GLY A 97 15.15 15.05 -34.09
C GLY A 97 15.35 16.52 -34.41
N GLU A 98 15.89 16.84 -35.60
CA GLU A 98 16.18 18.23 -36.02
C GLU A 98 15.12 18.83 -36.91
N GLY A 99 14.07 18.08 -37.25
CA GLY A 99 13.00 18.53 -38.14
C GLY A 99 12.37 17.39 -38.94
N VAL A 100 11.88 17.76 -40.14
CA VAL A 100 11.27 16.79 -41.05
C VAL A 100 12.34 15.99 -41.77
N GLU A 101 12.27 14.65 -41.65
CA GLU A 101 13.17 13.73 -42.35
C GLU A 101 12.68 13.52 -43.79
N LYS A 102 13.66 13.26 -44.66
CA LYS A 102 13.40 13.04 -46.11
C LYS A 102 13.79 11.62 -46.51
N SER A 103 12.88 10.93 -47.19
CA SER A 103 13.22 9.64 -47.77
C SER A 103 14.27 9.79 -48.91
N PRO A 104 14.91 8.72 -49.35
CA PRO A 104 15.52 8.67 -50.67
C PRO A 104 14.50 9.06 -51.77
N LEU A 105 14.99 9.41 -52.95
CA LEU A 105 14.14 9.64 -54.09
C LEU A 105 13.50 8.35 -54.60
N LEU A 106 12.16 8.33 -54.59
CA LEU A 106 11.35 7.16 -54.92
C LEU A 106 10.66 7.37 -56.29
N PRO A 107 10.30 6.29 -57.02
CA PRO A 107 9.38 6.35 -58.14
C PRO A 107 8.00 6.92 -57.71
N LEU A 108 7.23 7.40 -58.69
CA LEU A 108 5.82 7.72 -58.44
C LEU A 108 5.04 6.43 -58.15
N GLY A 109 4.06 6.49 -57.23
CA GLY A 109 3.24 5.35 -56.82
C GLY A 109 2.78 5.45 -55.36
N LYS A 110 2.15 4.39 -54.86
CA LYS A 110 1.64 4.31 -53.47
C LYS A 110 2.58 3.56 -52.59
N TYR A 111 2.74 4.12 -51.42
CA TYR A 111 3.66 3.55 -50.37
C TYR A 111 2.94 3.48 -49.04
N THR A 112 3.31 2.50 -48.22
CA THR A 112 3.01 2.46 -46.81
C THR A 112 4.25 2.86 -46.00
N VAL A 113 4.02 3.67 -44.94
CA VAL A 113 5.04 4.11 -44.02
C VAL A 113 4.62 3.66 -42.63
N LYS A 114 5.46 2.89 -41.93
CA LYS A 114 5.13 2.33 -40.63
C LYS A 114 6.33 2.45 -39.69
N GLU A 115 6.08 2.89 -38.46
CA GLU A 115 7.08 2.86 -37.40
C GLU A 115 7.32 1.42 -36.98
N ILE A 116 8.61 1.00 -36.94
CA ILE A 116 9.04 -0.32 -36.48
C ILE A 116 9.83 -0.27 -35.16
N SER A 117 10.30 0.92 -34.78
CA SER A 117 10.94 1.17 -33.49
C SER A 117 10.66 2.61 -33.07
N ALA A 118 10.07 2.77 -31.88
CA ALA A 118 9.89 4.08 -31.27
C ALA A 118 11.21 4.62 -30.67
N PRO A 119 11.32 5.93 -30.47
CA PRO A 119 12.37 6.49 -29.65
C PRO A 119 12.37 5.93 -28.24
N SER A 120 13.55 5.90 -27.59
CA SER A 120 13.66 5.45 -26.19
C SER A 120 12.72 6.27 -25.28
N GLY A 121 11.93 5.58 -24.46
CA GLY A 121 10.98 6.20 -23.55
C GLY A 121 9.62 6.56 -24.17
N TYR A 122 9.33 6.10 -25.39
CA TYR A 122 8.07 6.34 -26.06
C TYR A 122 7.37 5.05 -26.49
N VAL A 123 6.07 5.11 -26.61
CA VAL A 123 5.22 4.03 -27.11
C VAL A 123 5.28 4.00 -28.63
N LEU A 124 5.36 2.80 -29.23
CA LEU A 124 5.38 2.59 -30.67
C LEU A 124 4.07 3.06 -31.31
N ASP A 125 4.16 3.88 -32.38
CA ASP A 125 3.01 4.23 -33.21
C ASP A 125 2.67 3.05 -34.14
N LEU A 126 1.58 2.37 -33.87
CA LEU A 126 1.15 1.20 -34.65
C LEU A 126 0.45 1.57 -35.97
N THR A 127 0.25 2.86 -36.23
CA THR A 127 -0.42 3.36 -37.42
C THR A 127 0.37 3.03 -38.68
N THR A 128 -0.29 2.53 -39.69
CA THR A 128 0.27 2.39 -41.03
C THR A 128 -0.24 3.51 -41.87
N TYR A 129 0.62 4.42 -42.29
CA TYR A 129 0.32 5.56 -43.13
C TYR A 129 0.42 5.13 -44.57
N THR A 130 -0.61 5.46 -45.38
CA THR A 130 -0.56 5.25 -46.83
C THR A 130 -0.41 6.62 -47.51
N VAL A 131 0.59 6.75 -48.36
CA VAL A 131 0.88 7.96 -49.12
C VAL A 131 0.98 7.64 -50.59
N GLU A 132 0.53 8.58 -51.42
CA GLU A 132 0.63 8.51 -52.86
C GLU A 132 1.56 9.62 -53.35
N ILE A 133 2.57 9.26 -54.09
CA ILE A 133 3.49 10.17 -54.75
C ILE A 133 3.03 10.31 -56.20
N GLN A 134 2.47 11.46 -56.51
CA GLN A 134 1.94 11.77 -57.85
C GLN A 134 2.58 13.03 -58.41
N ALA A 135 2.84 13.06 -59.72
CA ALA A 135 3.26 14.27 -60.39
C ALA A 135 2.04 15.21 -60.55
N SER A 136 2.19 16.45 -60.12
CA SER A 136 1.17 17.49 -60.29
C SER A 136 1.34 18.24 -61.63
N ASP A 137 2.52 18.20 -62.20
CA ASP A 137 2.93 18.84 -63.45
C ASP A 137 4.09 18.07 -64.13
N GLN A 138 4.59 18.57 -65.24
CA GLN A 138 5.76 17.98 -65.93
C GLN A 138 7.05 18.79 -65.75
N GLU A 139 7.00 19.84 -64.93
CA GLU A 139 8.11 20.76 -64.69
C GLU A 139 8.79 20.53 -63.34
N THR A 140 8.03 20.02 -62.38
CA THR A 140 8.53 19.75 -61.00
C THR A 140 9.29 18.43 -60.98
N PRO A 141 10.62 18.44 -60.86
CA PRO A 141 11.43 17.22 -60.96
C PRO A 141 11.32 16.30 -59.72
N ILE A 142 10.98 16.86 -58.53
CA ILE A 142 10.77 16.14 -57.27
C ILE A 142 9.47 16.58 -56.65
N VAL A 143 8.53 15.65 -56.49
CA VAL A 143 7.28 15.85 -55.74
C VAL A 143 7.38 15.28 -54.37
N SER A 144 6.67 15.86 -53.41
CA SER A 144 6.73 15.42 -52.01
C SER A 144 5.35 15.07 -51.45
N ALA A 145 5.30 13.99 -50.67
CA ALA A 145 4.16 13.61 -49.85
C ALA A 145 4.56 13.60 -48.37
N THR A 146 3.71 14.12 -47.46
CA THR A 146 4.05 14.25 -46.03
C THR A 146 3.32 13.21 -45.20
N VAL A 147 4.05 12.64 -44.24
CA VAL A 147 3.54 11.78 -43.18
C VAL A 147 3.84 12.46 -41.85
N SER A 148 2.80 12.70 -41.04
CA SER A 148 2.94 13.20 -39.67
C SER A 148 2.61 12.07 -38.69
N SER A 149 3.54 11.71 -37.80
CA SER A 149 3.41 10.67 -36.79
C SER A 149 3.77 11.22 -35.43
N ILE A 150 3.00 10.83 -34.41
CA ILE A 150 3.17 11.29 -33.02
C ILE A 150 3.40 10.08 -32.12
N ASN A 151 4.46 10.12 -31.29
CA ASN A 151 4.60 9.18 -30.17
C ASN A 151 4.17 9.83 -28.86
N HIS A 152 3.60 9.00 -28.00
CA HIS A 152 3.30 9.33 -26.61
C HIS A 152 4.39 8.78 -25.69
N PRO A 153 4.71 9.47 -24.57
CA PRO A 153 5.62 8.90 -23.56
C PRO A 153 5.16 7.52 -23.10
N ALA A 154 6.09 6.59 -22.97
CA ALA A 154 5.80 5.32 -22.31
C ALA A 154 5.63 5.57 -20.81
N GLU A 155 4.50 5.14 -20.25
CA GLU A 155 4.12 5.40 -18.88
C GLU A 155 3.85 4.11 -18.12
N ILE A 156 4.32 4.06 -16.85
CA ILE A 156 3.91 3.07 -15.86
C ILE A 156 3.02 3.77 -14.86
N LEU A 157 1.82 3.24 -14.65
CA LEU A 157 0.82 3.76 -13.72
C LEU A 157 0.59 2.77 -12.59
N LEU A 158 0.69 3.25 -11.33
CA LEU A 158 0.45 2.48 -10.13
C LEU A 158 -0.60 3.21 -9.28
N GLN A 159 -1.45 2.45 -8.54
CA GLN A 159 -2.39 2.98 -7.56
C GLN A 159 -1.84 2.84 -6.16
N LYS A 160 -1.89 3.92 -5.37
CA LYS A 160 -1.53 3.95 -3.94
C LYS A 160 -2.75 4.14 -3.08
N THR A 161 -3.01 3.19 -2.15
CA THR A 161 -4.16 3.23 -1.25
C THR A 161 -3.78 2.83 0.18
N ASP A 162 -4.69 3.06 1.13
CA ASP A 162 -4.70 2.36 2.40
C ASP A 162 -5.46 1.03 2.32
N ALA A 163 -5.57 0.35 3.47
CA ALA A 163 -6.25 -0.94 3.58
C ALA A 163 -7.77 -0.86 3.32
N ASP A 164 -8.37 0.31 3.48
CA ASP A 164 -9.80 0.57 3.24
C ASP A 164 -10.05 0.97 1.77
N GLY A 165 -9.01 1.01 0.94
CA GLY A 165 -9.08 1.41 -0.46
C GLY A 165 -9.09 2.93 -0.69
N LYS A 166 -8.86 3.74 0.34
CA LYS A 166 -8.75 5.18 0.22
C LYS A 166 -7.43 5.55 -0.45
N ALA A 167 -7.50 6.42 -1.45
CA ALA A 167 -6.33 6.96 -2.14
C ALA A 167 -5.38 7.68 -1.17
N LEU A 168 -4.08 7.43 -1.32
CA LEU A 168 -3.03 8.04 -0.51
C LEU A 168 -2.11 8.90 -1.37
N ALA A 169 -2.12 10.21 -1.10
CA ALA A 169 -1.20 11.18 -1.68
C ALA A 169 0.12 11.26 -0.88
N GLY A 170 1.20 11.67 -1.55
CA GLY A 170 2.48 11.99 -0.92
C GLY A 170 3.40 10.80 -0.67
N ALA A 171 3.02 9.58 -1.03
CA ALA A 171 3.93 8.43 -1.02
C ALA A 171 5.01 8.62 -2.10
N GLN A 172 6.28 8.40 -1.75
CA GLN A 172 7.41 8.53 -2.67
C GLN A 172 7.86 7.15 -3.18
N PHE A 173 8.14 7.11 -4.47
CA PHE A 173 8.54 5.89 -5.17
C PHE A 173 9.78 6.10 -6.01
N VAL A 174 10.55 5.03 -6.18
CA VAL A 174 11.64 4.94 -7.14
C VAL A 174 11.39 3.82 -8.13
N LEU A 175 11.85 4.03 -9.36
CA LEU A 175 11.91 3.04 -10.42
C LEU A 175 13.36 2.61 -10.57
N LEU A 176 13.65 1.35 -10.27
CA LEU A 176 14.98 0.77 -10.37
C LEU A 176 15.07 -0.07 -11.64
N ASP A 177 16.19 0.01 -12.37
CA ASP A 177 16.48 -0.88 -13.50
C ASP A 177 16.90 -2.29 -13.05
N ALA A 178 17.27 -3.13 -14.02
CA ALA A 178 17.71 -4.50 -13.77
C ALA A 178 18.99 -4.61 -12.93
N ASP A 179 19.83 -3.56 -12.92
CA ASP A 179 21.06 -3.46 -12.14
C ASP A 179 20.81 -2.86 -10.74
N GLY A 180 19.56 -2.50 -10.44
CA GLY A 180 19.17 -1.86 -9.18
C GLY A 180 19.47 -0.37 -9.11
N CYS A 181 19.78 0.28 -10.23
CA CYS A 181 20.02 1.71 -10.29
C CYS A 181 18.70 2.48 -10.42
N GLU A 182 18.56 3.59 -9.69
CA GLU A 182 17.40 4.47 -9.80
C GLU A 182 17.40 5.17 -11.18
N THR A 183 16.33 4.97 -11.94
CA THR A 183 16.11 5.58 -13.24
C THR A 183 15.09 6.69 -13.24
N ALA A 184 14.15 6.65 -12.31
CA ALA A 184 13.11 7.66 -12.12
C ALA A 184 12.57 7.63 -10.70
N SER A 185 11.97 8.74 -10.26
CA SER A 185 11.18 8.82 -9.04
C SER A 185 9.82 9.43 -9.34
N ALA A 186 8.84 9.12 -8.49
CA ALA A 186 7.48 9.64 -8.59
C ALA A 186 6.85 9.76 -7.20
N VAL A 187 5.84 10.63 -7.09
CA VAL A 187 5.07 10.84 -5.86
C VAL A 187 3.60 10.59 -6.18
N SER A 188 2.88 9.89 -5.30
CA SER A 188 1.45 9.69 -5.47
C SER A 188 0.69 11.02 -5.37
N ASP A 189 -0.21 11.26 -6.30
CA ASP A 189 -1.07 12.45 -6.35
C ASP A 189 -2.31 12.34 -5.43
N ALA A 190 -3.23 13.30 -5.52
CA ALA A 190 -4.44 13.34 -4.70
C ALA A 190 -5.37 12.14 -4.91
N ASP A 191 -5.34 11.53 -6.08
CA ASP A 191 -6.10 10.34 -6.45
C ASP A 191 -5.33 9.05 -6.14
N GLY A 192 -4.14 9.17 -5.54
CA GLY A 192 -3.24 8.07 -5.21
C GLY A 192 -2.50 7.52 -6.43
N LEU A 193 -2.52 8.21 -7.57
CA LEU A 193 -1.85 7.74 -8.77
C LEU A 193 -0.34 8.07 -8.72
N VAL A 194 0.48 7.05 -9.00
CA VAL A 194 1.92 7.15 -9.15
C VAL A 194 2.26 6.92 -10.61
N ARG A 195 2.90 7.91 -11.24
CA ARG A 195 3.14 7.90 -12.68
C ARG A 195 4.63 8.07 -12.99
N PHE A 196 5.24 7.04 -13.59
CA PHE A 196 6.56 7.14 -14.21
C PHE A 196 6.39 7.35 -15.70
N ARG A 197 7.06 8.35 -16.25
CA ARG A 197 6.93 8.74 -17.66
C ARG A 197 8.28 8.63 -18.38
N PHE A 198 8.22 8.48 -19.68
CA PHE A 198 9.40 8.32 -20.55
C PHE A 198 10.26 7.11 -20.17
N VAL A 199 9.59 6.01 -19.78
CA VAL A 199 10.27 4.81 -19.33
C VAL A 199 10.79 4.01 -20.55
N PRO A 200 12.11 3.83 -20.71
CA PRO A 200 12.66 3.02 -21.80
C PRO A 200 12.22 1.57 -21.72
N GLN A 201 12.46 0.83 -22.81
CA GLN A 201 12.31 -0.63 -22.79
C GLN A 201 13.31 -1.23 -21.79
N GLY A 202 12.83 -2.17 -20.95
CA GLY A 202 13.65 -2.78 -19.91
C GLY A 202 12.85 -3.50 -18.85
N GLN A 203 13.55 -4.09 -17.91
CA GLN A 203 12.99 -4.67 -16.69
C GLN A 203 13.20 -3.69 -15.54
N TYR A 204 12.15 -3.47 -14.77
CA TYR A 204 12.15 -2.50 -13.69
C TYR A 204 11.54 -3.06 -12.41
N THR A 205 11.94 -2.48 -11.30
CA THR A 205 11.37 -2.72 -9.98
C THR A 205 10.91 -1.40 -9.38
N ILE A 206 9.66 -1.34 -8.94
CA ILE A 206 9.07 -0.18 -8.26
C ILE A 206 9.11 -0.44 -6.76
N CYS A 207 9.70 0.48 -5.99
CA CYS A 207 9.79 0.44 -4.55
C CYS A 207 9.26 1.75 -3.94
N GLU A 208 8.50 1.65 -2.85
CA GLU A 208 8.17 2.81 -2.03
C GLU A 208 9.38 3.18 -1.17
N THR A 209 9.77 4.44 -1.16
CA THR A 209 10.90 4.96 -0.36
C THR A 209 10.45 5.79 0.85
N SER A 210 9.24 6.34 0.78
CA SER A 210 8.61 7.05 1.89
C SER A 210 7.10 6.90 1.85
N ALA A 211 6.52 6.45 2.96
CA ALA A 211 5.07 6.42 3.13
C ALA A 211 4.53 7.81 3.49
N PRO A 212 3.24 8.07 3.24
CA PRO A 212 2.56 9.25 3.78
C PRO A 212 2.52 9.24 5.31
N ASP A 213 2.38 10.42 5.92
CA ASP A 213 2.27 10.55 7.37
C ASP A 213 1.14 9.68 7.94
N GLY A 214 1.43 9.00 9.04
CA GLY A 214 0.49 8.09 9.70
C GLY A 214 0.40 6.69 9.10
N TYR A 215 1.22 6.36 8.11
CA TYR A 215 1.26 5.05 7.48
C TYR A 215 2.63 4.39 7.60
N LEU A 216 2.64 3.05 7.65
CA LEU A 216 3.86 2.25 7.56
C LEU A 216 4.35 2.19 6.11
N LEU A 217 5.67 2.22 5.93
CA LEU A 217 6.30 2.03 4.62
C LEU A 217 5.97 0.62 4.09
N ASN A 218 5.45 0.53 2.88
CA ASN A 218 5.32 -0.77 2.22
C ASN A 218 6.66 -1.20 1.63
N ARG A 219 7.22 -2.29 2.14
CA ARG A 219 8.52 -2.85 1.73
C ARG A 219 8.45 -3.79 0.54
N SER A 220 7.24 -4.06 0.02
CA SER A 220 7.06 -4.89 -1.15
C SER A 220 7.55 -4.18 -2.39
N ALA A 221 8.09 -4.94 -3.33
CA ALA A 221 8.52 -4.44 -4.63
C ALA A 221 7.59 -4.96 -5.74
N ILE A 222 7.36 -4.14 -6.76
CA ILE A 222 6.57 -4.51 -7.94
C ILE A 222 7.51 -4.58 -9.14
N SER A 223 7.58 -5.75 -9.79
CA SER A 223 8.35 -5.91 -11.02
C SER A 223 7.49 -5.61 -12.24
N VAL A 224 8.05 -4.87 -13.20
CA VAL A 224 7.40 -4.53 -14.47
C VAL A 224 8.39 -4.62 -15.62
N THR A 225 7.92 -5.07 -16.78
CA THR A 225 8.74 -5.14 -18.00
C THR A 225 8.11 -4.27 -19.07
N VAL A 226 8.80 -3.21 -19.49
CA VAL A 226 8.44 -2.37 -20.63
C VAL A 226 9.00 -3.03 -21.89
N THR A 227 8.11 -3.60 -22.71
CA THR A 227 8.46 -4.31 -23.95
C THR A 227 8.47 -3.37 -25.16
N PRO A 228 9.05 -3.77 -26.32
CA PRO A 228 8.96 -2.98 -27.56
C PRO A 228 7.54 -2.65 -27.99
N ASN A 229 6.57 -3.49 -27.65
CA ASN A 229 5.17 -3.30 -27.95
C ASN A 229 4.38 -2.81 -26.73
N TRP A 230 5.04 -2.10 -25.80
CA TRP A 230 4.39 -1.51 -24.64
C TRP A 230 3.29 -0.55 -25.08
N THR A 231 2.13 -0.64 -24.44
CA THR A 231 1.05 0.31 -24.56
C THR A 231 0.74 0.89 -23.19
N ASN A 232 0.48 2.19 -23.12
CA ASN A 232 0.06 2.81 -21.87
C ASN A 232 -1.28 2.21 -21.45
N ALA A 233 -1.35 1.73 -20.22
CA ALA A 233 -2.60 1.26 -19.63
C ALA A 233 -3.47 2.47 -19.23
N GLU A 234 -4.79 2.35 -19.43
CA GLU A 234 -5.76 3.31 -18.90
C GLU A 234 -5.91 3.16 -17.38
N GLU A 235 -5.76 1.93 -16.89
CA GLU A 235 -5.85 1.56 -15.47
C GLU A 235 -4.46 1.28 -14.88
N PRO A 236 -4.26 1.49 -13.57
CA PRO A 236 -3.03 1.13 -12.88
C PRO A 236 -2.68 -0.36 -13.04
N ILE A 237 -1.39 -0.65 -13.30
CA ILE A 237 -0.90 -2.04 -13.44
C ILE A 237 -0.97 -2.83 -12.14
N ALA A 238 -0.93 -2.15 -11.00
CA ALA A 238 -1.02 -2.73 -9.65
C ALA A 238 -1.44 -1.68 -8.63
N THR A 239 -1.91 -2.17 -7.47
CA THR A 239 -2.19 -1.36 -6.29
C THR A 239 -1.18 -1.68 -5.20
N MET A 240 -0.57 -0.65 -4.61
CA MET A 240 0.27 -0.78 -3.42
C MET A 240 -0.44 -0.19 -2.20
N VAL A 241 -0.61 -1.02 -1.16
CA VAL A 241 -1.39 -0.69 0.03
C VAL A 241 -0.47 -0.36 1.20
N ASN A 242 -0.69 0.75 1.91
CA ASN A 242 -0.03 1.03 3.19
C ASN A 242 -0.99 0.82 4.36
N GLN A 243 -0.45 0.30 5.46
CA GLN A 243 -1.17 0.09 6.71
C GLN A 243 -1.04 1.32 7.60
N GLN A 244 -2.14 1.70 8.27
CA GLN A 244 -2.11 2.81 9.23
C GLN A 244 -1.24 2.46 10.45
N LYS A 245 -0.48 3.44 10.92
CA LYS A 245 0.18 3.42 12.22
C LYS A 245 -0.86 3.71 13.30
N LYS A 246 -1.72 2.74 13.61
CA LYS A 246 -2.73 2.88 14.64
C LYS A 246 -2.97 1.56 15.34
N ILE A 247 -2.81 1.56 16.68
CA ILE A 247 -3.23 0.46 17.55
C ILE A 247 -4.15 1.03 18.63
N GLN A 248 -5.29 0.36 18.85
CA GLN A 248 -6.33 0.80 19.78
C GLN A 248 -6.41 -0.15 20.97
N PHE A 249 -6.71 0.42 22.13
CA PHE A 249 -6.85 -0.28 23.39
C PHE A 249 -8.12 0.15 24.11
N ILE A 250 -8.67 -0.76 24.93
CA ILE A 250 -9.74 -0.46 25.88
C ILE A 250 -9.27 -0.93 27.25
N LYS A 251 -9.17 -0.01 28.19
CA LYS A 251 -8.81 -0.28 29.59
C LYS A 251 -10.04 -0.59 30.41
N VAL A 252 -10.05 -1.77 31.03
CA VAL A 252 -11.17 -2.24 31.85
C VAL A 252 -10.67 -2.89 33.15
N ASP A 253 -11.58 -3.07 34.12
CA ASP A 253 -11.39 -3.98 35.24
C ASP A 253 -11.81 -5.41 34.88
N THR A 254 -11.70 -6.34 35.84
CA THR A 254 -12.09 -7.75 35.66
C THR A 254 -13.62 -7.97 35.49
N ALA A 255 -14.43 -6.97 35.80
CA ALA A 255 -15.88 -7.00 35.54
C ALA A 255 -16.21 -6.47 34.13
N GLY A 256 -15.20 -5.94 33.39
CA GLY A 256 -15.37 -5.31 32.10
C GLY A 256 -15.79 -3.82 32.19
N THR A 257 -15.69 -3.21 33.38
CA THR A 257 -16.01 -1.79 33.57
C THR A 257 -14.91 -0.93 33.00
N PRO A 258 -15.19 0.04 32.13
CA PRO A 258 -14.20 0.96 31.59
C PRO A 258 -13.48 1.75 32.69
N MET A 259 -12.17 1.94 32.51
CA MET A 259 -11.33 2.67 33.46
C MET A 259 -10.70 3.89 32.77
N ALA A 260 -11.17 5.08 33.17
CA ALA A 260 -10.70 6.37 32.64
C ALA A 260 -9.50 6.94 33.39
N GLY A 261 -8.76 7.84 32.73
CA GLY A 261 -7.71 8.64 33.36
C GLY A 261 -6.40 7.91 33.62
N ILE A 262 -6.20 6.73 33.07
CA ILE A 262 -4.99 5.93 33.25
C ILE A 262 -3.98 6.29 32.17
N LEU A 263 -2.77 6.64 32.61
CA LEU A 263 -1.65 7.02 31.75
C LEU A 263 -0.91 5.78 31.25
N PHE A 264 -0.77 5.67 29.94
CA PHE A 264 0.02 4.65 29.25
C PHE A 264 1.19 5.27 28.50
N LYS A 265 2.26 4.48 28.37
CA LYS A 265 3.47 4.81 27.60
C LYS A 265 3.67 3.76 26.52
N LEU A 266 3.88 4.21 25.28
CA LEU A 266 4.38 3.36 24.22
C LEU A 266 5.90 3.41 24.23
N ILE A 267 6.55 2.27 24.40
CA ILE A 267 8.00 2.14 24.59
C ILE A 267 8.53 1.25 23.46
N ASN A 268 9.55 1.72 22.75
CA ASN A 268 10.29 0.86 21.84
C ASN A 268 11.05 -0.20 22.66
N ALA A 269 10.78 -1.48 22.41
CA ALA A 269 11.30 -2.58 23.25
C ALA A 269 12.82 -2.80 23.10
N GLU A 270 13.44 -2.32 22.02
CA GLU A 270 14.87 -2.45 21.77
C GLU A 270 15.66 -1.30 22.42
N THR A 271 15.15 -0.08 22.29
CA THR A 271 15.86 1.12 22.75
C THR A 271 15.44 1.58 24.14
N GLY A 272 14.28 1.14 24.62
CA GLY A 272 13.68 1.61 25.86
C GLY A 272 13.14 3.03 25.83
N ILE A 273 13.12 3.67 24.65
CA ILE A 273 12.65 5.06 24.47
C ILE A 273 11.13 5.09 24.45
N VAL A 274 10.55 6.03 25.21
CA VAL A 274 9.12 6.34 25.14
C VAL A 274 8.85 7.14 23.88
N ALA A 275 8.06 6.57 22.95
CA ALA A 275 7.70 7.21 21.70
C ALA A 275 6.44 8.07 21.84
N GLU A 276 5.46 7.63 22.64
CA GLU A 276 4.17 8.29 22.79
C GLU A 276 3.58 8.02 24.17
N THR A 277 2.71 8.90 24.64
CA THR A 277 1.89 8.68 25.83
C THR A 277 0.42 8.92 25.51
N ALA A 278 -0.47 8.14 26.11
CA ALA A 278 -1.90 8.26 25.95
C ALA A 278 -2.60 8.07 27.30
N VAL A 279 -3.80 8.67 27.45
CA VAL A 279 -4.62 8.54 28.65
C VAL A 279 -5.95 7.92 28.22
N SER A 280 -6.44 6.91 28.98
CA SER A 280 -7.74 6.31 28.70
C SER A 280 -8.89 7.29 28.94
N ASP A 281 -9.85 7.33 28.02
CA ASP A 281 -11.07 8.17 28.09
C ASP A 281 -12.13 7.54 29.00
N GLU A 282 -13.33 8.14 29.01
CA GLU A 282 -14.49 7.69 29.82
C GLU A 282 -14.94 6.26 29.46
N ASN A 283 -14.67 5.80 28.25
CA ASN A 283 -14.95 4.44 27.78
C ASN A 283 -13.74 3.49 27.95
N GLY A 284 -12.67 3.95 28.62
CA GLY A 284 -11.42 3.24 28.74
C GLY A 284 -10.58 3.23 27.46
N ALA A 285 -11.02 3.89 26.39
CA ALA A 285 -10.38 3.82 25.09
C ALA A 285 -9.19 4.76 24.99
N PHE A 286 -8.14 4.28 24.30
CA PHE A 286 -6.97 5.08 23.90
C PHE A 286 -6.29 4.41 22.70
N ALA A 287 -5.37 5.13 22.03
CA ALA A 287 -4.64 4.62 20.89
C ALA A 287 -3.23 5.17 20.85
N PHE A 288 -2.36 4.47 20.13
CA PHE A 288 -1.02 4.93 19.76
C PHE A 288 -0.86 4.96 18.24
N THR A 289 -0.05 5.92 17.78
CA THR A 289 0.23 6.16 16.36
C THR A 289 1.73 6.37 16.07
N ALA A 290 2.54 6.66 17.08
CA ALA A 290 3.97 6.98 16.94
C ALA A 290 4.83 5.70 17.02
N PHE A 291 4.63 4.78 16.07
CA PHE A 291 5.44 3.57 15.96
C PHE A 291 5.80 3.26 14.50
N ASP A 292 6.85 2.49 14.32
CA ASP A 292 7.29 1.90 13.06
C ASP A 292 7.51 0.39 13.21
N TYR A 293 8.10 -0.25 12.22
CA TYR A 293 8.50 -1.64 12.30
C TYR A 293 9.36 -1.92 13.52
N GLY A 294 9.08 -3.03 14.22
CA GLY A 294 9.79 -3.42 15.43
C GLY A 294 8.89 -3.97 16.51
N VAL A 295 9.45 -4.15 17.70
CA VAL A 295 8.75 -4.63 18.91
C VAL A 295 8.46 -3.46 19.83
N TRP A 296 7.20 -3.37 20.27
CA TRP A 296 6.68 -2.29 21.08
C TRP A 296 6.08 -2.81 22.39
N THR A 297 6.19 -2.02 23.43
CA THR A 297 5.64 -2.31 24.77
C THR A 297 4.68 -1.19 25.17
N VAL A 298 3.47 -1.56 25.58
CA VAL A 298 2.51 -0.67 26.23
C VAL A 298 2.64 -0.87 27.73
N HIS A 299 3.05 0.18 28.40
CA HIS A 299 3.32 0.22 29.83
C HIS A 299 2.31 1.12 30.54
N GLU A 300 1.61 0.58 31.54
CA GLU A 300 0.77 1.38 32.44
C GLU A 300 1.66 2.12 33.46
N ALA A 301 1.60 3.45 33.49
CA ALA A 301 2.48 4.26 34.32
C ALA A 301 2.19 4.05 35.82
N ALA A 302 0.92 3.96 36.19
CA ALA A 302 0.47 3.69 37.55
C ALA A 302 -0.94 3.08 37.53
N ALA A 303 -1.18 2.07 38.34
CA ALA A 303 -2.53 1.56 38.52
C ALA A 303 -3.38 2.53 39.35
N PRO A 304 -4.71 2.57 39.12
CA PRO A 304 -5.63 3.26 40.00
C PRO A 304 -5.63 2.65 41.41
N SER A 305 -6.07 3.46 42.41
CA SER A 305 -6.22 2.95 43.79
C SER A 305 -7.15 1.74 43.83
N GLY A 306 -6.76 0.69 44.53
CA GLY A 306 -7.54 -0.55 44.67
C GLY A 306 -7.30 -1.57 43.55
N TYR A 307 -6.32 -1.32 42.67
CA TYR A 307 -5.98 -2.23 41.58
C TYR A 307 -4.48 -2.47 41.49
N SER A 308 -4.11 -3.66 41.10
CA SER A 308 -2.73 -4.01 40.73
C SER A 308 -2.46 -3.50 39.32
N ARG A 309 -1.23 -2.98 39.10
CA ARG A 309 -0.78 -2.59 37.76
C ARG A 309 -0.74 -3.82 36.85
N MET A 310 -1.27 -3.67 35.63
CA MET A 310 -1.23 -4.74 34.65
C MET A 310 0.22 -5.07 34.23
N ALA A 311 0.43 -6.27 33.74
CA ALA A 311 1.67 -6.62 33.07
C ALA A 311 1.82 -5.83 31.76
N ASP A 312 3.06 -5.54 31.38
CA ASP A 312 3.35 -4.86 30.13
C ASP A 312 2.82 -5.66 28.93
N TYR A 313 2.04 -5.00 28.06
CA TYR A 313 1.56 -5.60 26.82
C TYR A 313 2.59 -5.39 25.71
N ARG A 314 2.97 -6.46 25.02
CA ARG A 314 3.92 -6.39 23.89
C ARG A 314 3.24 -6.74 22.59
N PHE A 315 3.60 -6.01 21.52
CA PHE A 315 3.16 -6.31 20.15
C PHE A 315 4.33 -6.10 19.19
N GLN A 316 4.25 -6.76 18.03
CA GLN A 316 5.22 -6.67 16.96
C GLN A 316 4.56 -6.05 15.74
N VAL A 317 5.28 -5.14 15.09
CA VAL A 317 4.93 -4.54 13.80
C VAL A 317 5.92 -5.07 12.78
N ASP A 318 5.43 -5.86 11.83
CA ASP A 318 6.18 -6.44 10.72
C ASP A 318 5.37 -6.33 9.42
N ASP A 319 5.81 -6.95 8.33
CA ASP A 319 5.15 -6.87 7.03
C ASP A 319 3.73 -7.51 7.02
N SER A 320 3.38 -8.27 8.05
CA SER A 320 2.04 -8.83 8.25
C SER A 320 1.08 -7.91 9.01
N TRP A 321 1.57 -6.75 9.47
CA TRP A 321 0.76 -5.80 10.22
C TRP A 321 -0.44 -5.32 9.40
N SER A 322 -1.64 -5.53 9.93
CA SER A 322 -2.91 -5.14 9.28
C SER A 322 -3.75 -4.17 10.12
N GLY A 323 -3.15 -3.60 11.20
CA GLY A 323 -3.93 -2.99 12.26
C GLY A 323 -4.60 -4.07 13.12
N THR A 324 -5.05 -3.70 14.31
CA THR A 324 -5.75 -4.63 15.20
C THR A 324 -7.10 -4.06 15.60
N ALA A 325 -8.07 -4.96 15.83
CA ALA A 325 -9.24 -4.63 16.63
C ALA A 325 -8.75 -4.14 18.01
N PRO A 326 -9.54 -3.31 18.74
CA PRO A 326 -9.15 -2.82 20.05
C PRO A 326 -8.75 -3.96 21.00
N VAL A 327 -7.56 -3.82 21.62
CA VAL A 327 -7.03 -4.79 22.59
C VAL A 327 -7.54 -4.43 23.97
N LEU A 328 -8.13 -5.42 24.67
CA LEU A 328 -8.52 -5.22 26.08
C LEU A 328 -7.31 -5.33 27.00
N LEU A 329 -7.13 -4.30 27.85
CA LEU A 329 -6.14 -4.28 28.93
C LEU A 329 -6.85 -4.27 30.27
N VAL A 330 -6.60 -5.31 31.08
CA VAL A 330 -7.37 -5.56 32.31
C VAL A 330 -6.53 -5.22 33.55
N ASN A 331 -7.06 -4.39 34.47
CA ASN A 331 -6.53 -4.28 35.83
C ASN A 331 -7.28 -5.20 36.78
N ILE A 332 -6.53 -5.82 37.67
CA ILE A 332 -7.03 -6.80 38.62
C ILE A 332 -7.18 -6.11 39.96
N PRO A 333 -8.37 -6.20 40.63
CA PRO A 333 -8.52 -5.69 41.99
C PRO A 333 -7.49 -6.27 42.94
N ASP A 334 -6.94 -5.45 43.82
CA ASP A 334 -5.88 -5.81 44.75
C ASP A 334 -6.40 -6.10 46.16
N SER A 335 -7.70 -6.24 46.32
CA SER A 335 -8.31 -6.48 47.65
C SER A 335 -9.36 -7.59 47.65
N TYR A 336 -9.50 -8.25 48.78
CA TYR A 336 -10.53 -9.23 49.08
C TYR A 336 -11.13 -8.96 50.44
N ALA A 337 -12.48 -9.00 50.55
CA ALA A 337 -13.17 -8.82 51.82
C ALA A 337 -14.27 -9.88 52.04
N PHE A 338 -14.53 -10.22 53.27
CA PHE A 338 -15.63 -11.10 53.71
C PHE A 338 -16.13 -10.68 55.07
N ILE A 339 -17.33 -11.13 55.42
CA ILE A 339 -17.96 -10.83 56.72
C ILE A 339 -17.86 -12.05 57.63
N LYS A 340 -17.32 -11.86 58.81
CA LYS A 340 -17.28 -12.86 59.89
C LYS A 340 -18.55 -12.76 60.74
N VAL A 341 -19.32 -13.84 60.76
CA VAL A 341 -20.62 -13.90 61.49
C VAL A 341 -20.71 -15.14 62.32
N ASP A 342 -21.68 -15.14 63.27
CA ASP A 342 -22.16 -16.34 63.94
C ASP A 342 -23.23 -17.08 63.15
N ALA A 343 -23.79 -18.17 63.70
CA ALA A 343 -24.80 -19.00 63.06
C ALA A 343 -26.14 -18.23 62.81
N ASP A 344 -26.38 -17.13 63.51
CA ASP A 344 -27.57 -16.31 63.41
C ASP A 344 -27.32 -15.11 62.48
N GLY A 345 -26.16 -14.99 61.84
CA GLY A 345 -25.75 -13.92 60.93
C GLY A 345 -25.27 -12.66 61.64
N LYS A 346 -25.04 -12.69 62.95
CA LYS A 346 -24.58 -11.55 63.72
C LYS A 346 -23.06 -11.36 63.51
N PRO A 347 -22.61 -10.13 63.19
CA PRO A 347 -21.20 -9.82 63.01
C PRO A 347 -20.35 -10.16 64.24
N LEU A 348 -19.17 -10.72 64.05
CA LEU A 348 -18.18 -11.05 65.08
C LEU A 348 -16.93 -10.18 64.91
N GLN A 349 -16.71 -9.25 65.87
CA GLN A 349 -15.54 -8.38 65.92
C GLN A 349 -14.38 -9.03 66.65
N GLY A 350 -13.14 -8.86 66.16
CA GLY A 350 -11.93 -9.30 66.82
C GLY A 350 -11.50 -10.74 66.52
N VAL A 351 -12.08 -11.37 65.52
CA VAL A 351 -11.65 -12.70 65.04
C VAL A 351 -10.47 -12.52 64.12
N LYS A 352 -9.37 -13.30 64.34
CA LYS A 352 -8.12 -13.17 63.59
C LYS A 352 -7.93 -14.24 62.55
N PHE A 353 -7.30 -13.83 61.42
CA PHE A 353 -7.02 -14.67 60.31
C PHE A 353 -5.57 -14.52 59.87
N ALA A 354 -5.00 -15.60 59.38
CA ALA A 354 -3.71 -15.60 58.66
C ALA A 354 -4.00 -15.66 57.16
N LEU A 355 -3.43 -14.71 56.41
CA LEU A 355 -3.35 -14.76 54.95
C LEU A 355 -1.96 -15.28 54.58
N ARG A 356 -1.92 -16.37 53.82
CA ARG A 356 -0.65 -17.01 53.37
C ARG A 356 -0.61 -17.06 51.85
N ASP A 357 0.61 -17.07 51.29
CA ASP A 357 0.83 -17.33 49.86
C ASP A 357 0.71 -18.84 49.54
N ALA A 358 0.97 -19.18 48.25
CA ALA A 358 0.92 -20.55 47.76
C ALA A 358 1.97 -21.48 48.44
N ASP A 359 3.09 -20.91 48.89
CA ASP A 359 4.18 -21.61 49.55
C ASP A 359 3.97 -21.77 51.08
N GLY A 360 2.87 -21.18 51.61
CA GLY A 360 2.50 -21.22 53.01
C GLY A 360 3.14 -20.13 53.89
N ASN A 361 3.84 -19.15 53.27
CA ASN A 361 4.42 -18.03 54.01
C ASN A 361 3.32 -17.09 54.51
N LEU A 362 3.40 -16.63 55.77
CA LEU A 362 2.48 -15.65 56.30
C LEU A 362 2.72 -14.27 55.68
N LEU A 363 1.70 -13.74 55.02
CA LEU A 363 1.77 -12.42 54.38
C LEU A 363 1.13 -11.34 55.27
N GLN A 364 -0.09 -11.60 55.79
CA GLN A 364 -0.85 -10.65 56.60
C GLN A 364 -1.54 -11.39 57.75
N THR A 365 -1.70 -10.69 58.87
CA THR A 365 -2.66 -11.04 59.92
C THR A 365 -3.79 -10.07 59.85
N LEU A 366 -5.04 -10.58 59.67
CA LEU A 366 -6.24 -9.79 59.49
C LEU A 366 -7.12 -9.96 60.72
N GLU A 367 -7.92 -8.94 61.03
CA GLU A 367 -8.84 -8.98 62.17
C GLU A 367 -10.21 -8.43 61.72
N SER A 368 -11.30 -9.04 62.17
CA SER A 368 -12.65 -8.57 61.88
C SER A 368 -12.98 -7.31 62.66
N ASP A 369 -13.56 -6.31 61.98
CA ASP A 369 -13.98 -5.05 62.54
C ASP A 369 -15.35 -5.15 63.28
N GLU A 370 -15.89 -4.02 63.74
CA GLU A 370 -17.16 -3.93 64.43
C GLU A 370 -18.37 -4.46 63.64
N ASN A 371 -18.26 -4.44 62.29
CA ASN A 371 -19.27 -4.97 61.37
C ASN A 371 -18.97 -6.40 60.93
N GLY A 372 -17.95 -7.05 61.55
CA GLY A 372 -17.44 -8.38 61.18
C GLY A 372 -16.62 -8.40 59.89
N ILE A 373 -16.33 -7.25 59.26
CA ILE A 373 -15.61 -7.22 57.98
C ILE A 373 -14.13 -7.54 58.22
N VAL A 374 -13.64 -8.52 57.46
CA VAL A 374 -12.23 -8.86 57.36
C VAL A 374 -11.77 -8.45 55.94
N ARG A 375 -10.71 -7.65 55.84
CA ARG A 375 -10.22 -7.14 54.57
C ARG A 375 -8.72 -7.47 54.42
N ALA A 376 -8.40 -8.07 53.26
CA ALA A 376 -7.02 -8.21 52.78
C ALA A 376 -6.82 -7.18 51.67
N GLU A 377 -5.77 -6.38 51.73
CA GLU A 377 -5.45 -5.33 50.78
C GLU A 377 -4.06 -5.53 50.20
N HIS A 378 -3.78 -4.88 49.07
CA HIS A 378 -2.49 -4.91 48.36
C HIS A 378 -2.09 -6.34 47.92
N LEU A 379 -3.08 -7.11 47.47
CA LEU A 379 -2.88 -8.46 46.94
C LEU A 379 -2.35 -8.37 45.52
N GLN A 380 -1.19 -8.98 45.27
CA GLN A 380 -0.71 -9.17 43.91
C GLN A 380 -1.43 -10.34 43.23
N PRO A 381 -1.46 -10.42 41.90
CA PRO A 381 -1.95 -11.62 41.23
C PRO A 381 -1.27 -12.87 41.75
N GLY A 382 -2.06 -13.86 42.20
CA GLY A 382 -1.53 -15.06 42.83
C GLY A 382 -2.59 -15.91 43.55
N THR A 383 -2.15 -17.00 44.14
CA THR A 383 -2.96 -17.89 44.99
C THR A 383 -2.64 -17.65 46.47
N TYR A 384 -3.73 -17.46 47.23
CA TYR A 384 -3.66 -17.20 48.68
C TYR A 384 -4.51 -18.19 49.44
N TYR A 385 -4.16 -18.37 50.72
CA TYR A 385 -4.90 -19.19 51.64
C TYR A 385 -5.21 -18.40 52.91
N LEU A 386 -6.52 -18.33 53.24
CA LEU A 386 -7.06 -17.69 54.42
C LEU A 386 -7.43 -18.75 55.44
N GLN A 387 -6.97 -18.58 56.67
CA GLN A 387 -7.26 -19.47 57.79
C GLN A 387 -7.55 -18.67 59.06
N GLU A 388 -8.58 -19.02 59.79
CA GLU A 388 -8.89 -18.44 61.08
C GLU A 388 -7.83 -18.94 62.09
N THR A 389 -7.20 -18.03 62.82
CA THR A 389 -6.14 -18.34 63.78
C THR A 389 -6.56 -18.12 65.26
N GLU A 390 -7.52 -17.19 65.46
CA GLU A 390 -8.06 -16.89 66.79
C GLU A 390 -9.51 -16.52 66.70
N THR A 391 -10.34 -17.05 67.61
CA THR A 391 -11.78 -16.72 67.68
C THR A 391 -12.14 -16.17 69.00
N LEU A 392 -13.39 -15.71 69.12
CA LEU A 392 -13.93 -15.12 70.35
C LEU A 392 -14.27 -16.21 71.39
N LYS A 393 -14.22 -15.80 72.66
CA LYS A 393 -14.63 -16.67 73.74
C LYS A 393 -16.10 -17.10 73.56
N GLY A 394 -16.34 -18.41 73.58
CA GLY A 394 -17.67 -18.99 73.40
C GLY A 394 -17.95 -19.45 71.98
N TYR A 395 -17.01 -19.28 71.08
CA TYR A 395 -17.09 -19.77 69.68
C TYR A 395 -16.04 -20.84 69.41
N THR A 396 -16.35 -21.71 68.49
CA THR A 396 -15.42 -22.74 68.04
C THR A 396 -14.55 -22.17 66.91
N LEU A 397 -13.21 -22.34 67.05
CA LEU A 397 -12.29 -21.96 65.98
C LEU A 397 -12.58 -22.78 64.71
N SER A 398 -12.74 -22.09 63.56
CA SER A 398 -12.94 -22.77 62.31
C SER A 398 -11.60 -23.39 61.84
N GLY A 399 -11.65 -24.67 61.54
CA GLY A 399 -10.53 -25.36 60.89
C GLY A 399 -10.47 -25.19 59.37
N ASP A 400 -11.37 -24.44 58.80
CA ASP A 400 -11.45 -24.24 57.34
C ASP A 400 -10.30 -23.40 56.85
N VAL A 401 -9.76 -23.80 55.69
CA VAL A 401 -8.83 -23.01 54.92
C VAL A 401 -9.50 -22.65 53.61
N ARG A 402 -9.65 -21.35 53.32
CA ARG A 402 -10.23 -20.88 52.06
C ARG A 402 -9.13 -20.48 51.08
N LYS A 403 -9.19 -21.04 49.87
CA LYS A 403 -8.34 -20.65 48.74
C LYS A 403 -8.93 -19.44 48.07
N LEU A 404 -8.12 -18.41 47.88
CA LEU A 404 -8.39 -17.21 47.10
C LEU A 404 -7.43 -17.17 45.94
N VAL A 405 -7.92 -16.94 44.74
CA VAL A 405 -7.12 -16.71 43.53
C VAL A 405 -7.40 -15.32 43.03
N ILE A 406 -6.38 -14.49 42.93
CA ILE A 406 -6.41 -13.17 42.34
C ILE A 406 -5.73 -13.29 40.99
N ASP A 407 -6.53 -13.27 39.90
CA ASP A 407 -6.07 -13.38 38.52
C ASP A 407 -7.00 -12.54 37.61
N GLU A 408 -6.79 -12.62 36.32
CA GLU A 408 -7.58 -11.88 35.31
C GLU A 408 -9.09 -12.24 35.29
N HIS A 409 -9.47 -13.32 35.96
CA HIS A 409 -10.85 -13.75 36.11
C HIS A 409 -11.44 -13.40 37.47
N TYR A 410 -10.63 -12.85 38.38
CA TYR A 410 -11.08 -12.46 39.70
C TYR A 410 -12.05 -11.27 39.61
N LYS A 411 -13.22 -11.43 40.21
CA LYS A 411 -14.21 -10.37 40.37
C LYS A 411 -14.45 -10.12 41.84
N ILE A 412 -14.53 -8.85 42.23
CA ILE A 412 -14.99 -8.50 43.57
C ILE A 412 -16.44 -9.02 43.67
N PRO A 413 -16.76 -9.87 44.66
CA PRO A 413 -18.14 -10.35 44.86
C PRO A 413 -19.10 -9.19 45.07
N GLU A 414 -20.28 -9.21 44.42
CA GLU A 414 -21.31 -8.20 44.59
C GLU A 414 -21.77 -8.14 46.04
N GLU A 415 -21.84 -9.31 46.73
CA GLU A 415 -22.07 -9.43 48.16
C GLU A 415 -20.86 -10.04 48.84
N MET A 416 -20.49 -9.48 49.99
CA MET A 416 -19.36 -10.02 50.75
C MET A 416 -19.65 -11.44 51.20
N PRO A 417 -18.80 -12.42 50.91
CA PRO A 417 -18.96 -13.79 51.37
C PRO A 417 -18.99 -13.84 52.90
N GLN A 418 -19.83 -14.67 53.44
CA GLN A 418 -19.88 -14.88 54.87
C GLN A 418 -18.98 -16.05 55.32
N TRP A 419 -18.38 -15.89 56.50
CA TRP A 419 -17.62 -16.95 57.17
C TRP A 419 -18.18 -17.12 58.56
N VAL A 420 -18.82 -18.30 58.81
CA VAL A 420 -19.65 -18.54 60.02
C VAL A 420 -18.84 -19.25 61.08
N ASN A 421 -18.89 -18.76 62.33
CA ASN A 421 -18.49 -19.51 63.52
C ASN A 421 -19.70 -19.98 64.32
N TYR A 422 -19.55 -21.14 64.91
CA TYR A 422 -20.57 -21.75 65.75
C TYR A 422 -20.21 -21.57 67.24
N THR A 423 -21.21 -21.38 68.08
CA THR A 423 -20.99 -21.34 69.53
C THR A 423 -20.51 -22.67 70.07
N THR A 424 -19.56 -22.62 70.98
CA THR A 424 -19.14 -23.83 71.71
C THR A 424 -20.28 -24.31 72.55
N ILE A 425 -20.69 -25.56 72.37
CA ILE A 425 -21.73 -26.17 73.20
C ILE A 425 -21.09 -26.42 74.59
N GLN A 426 -21.64 -25.72 75.61
CA GLN A 426 -21.30 -26.08 76.98
C GLN A 426 -21.87 -27.48 77.26
N THR A 427 -21.02 -28.44 77.43
CA THR A 427 -21.37 -29.83 77.73
C THR A 427 -22.06 -29.92 79.12
N GLY A 428 -23.36 -29.67 79.11
CA GLY A 428 -24.22 -29.89 80.28
C GLY A 428 -25.59 -30.49 79.85
N VAL A 429 -26.01 -30.28 78.67
CA VAL A 429 -27.27 -30.81 78.12
C VAL A 429 -27.16 -30.99 76.61
N GLN A 430 -26.69 -32.17 76.16
CA GLN A 430 -27.03 -32.63 74.81
C GLN A 430 -26.58 -34.06 74.50
N LEU A 431 -27.47 -34.97 74.72
CA LEU A 431 -27.44 -36.29 74.06
C LEU A 431 -28.42 -36.35 72.87
N ALA A 432 -29.01 -35.21 72.42
CA ALA A 432 -30.04 -35.22 71.37
C ALA A 432 -29.59 -34.70 69.99
N ALA A 433 -28.46 -33.91 69.87
CA ALA A 433 -28.02 -33.36 68.59
C ALA A 433 -26.98 -34.19 67.86
N SER A 434 -26.34 -35.17 68.53
CA SER A 434 -25.31 -35.99 67.89
C SER A 434 -25.86 -37.04 66.91
N GLY A 435 -27.17 -37.32 66.94
CA GLY A 435 -27.77 -38.33 66.05
C GLY A 435 -28.00 -37.85 64.61
N VAL A 436 -28.19 -36.54 64.41
CA VAL A 436 -28.46 -36.01 63.07
C VAL A 436 -27.15 -35.77 62.27
N MET A 437 -26.06 -35.46 62.96
CA MET A 437 -24.75 -35.27 62.29
C MET A 437 -24.08 -36.58 61.82
N LEU A 438 -24.33 -37.69 62.58
CA LEU A 438 -23.81 -39.00 62.14
C LEU A 438 -24.59 -39.59 60.95
N ILE A 439 -25.88 -39.24 60.78
CA ILE A 439 -26.67 -39.64 59.60
C ILE A 439 -26.25 -38.89 58.37
N GLY A 440 -25.87 -37.59 58.50
CA GLY A 440 -25.40 -36.81 57.34
C GLY A 440 -24.04 -37.30 56.81
N ILE A 441 -23.11 -37.68 57.72
CA ILE A 441 -21.80 -38.20 57.31
C ILE A 441 -21.91 -39.63 56.74
N ALA A 442 -22.81 -40.46 57.27
CA ALA A 442 -23.10 -41.80 56.78
C ALA A 442 -23.72 -41.76 55.36
N LEU A 443 -24.60 -40.78 55.07
CA LEU A 443 -25.23 -40.58 53.75
C LEU A 443 -24.21 -40.06 52.73
N MET A 444 -23.26 -39.20 53.09
CA MET A 444 -22.19 -38.76 52.19
C MET A 444 -21.18 -39.89 51.87
N LEU A 445 -20.84 -40.77 52.80
CA LEU A 445 -19.98 -41.93 52.55
C LEU A 445 -20.68 -42.98 51.69
N ILE A 446 -21.96 -43.18 51.80
CA ILE A 446 -22.73 -44.11 50.92
C ILE A 446 -22.89 -43.57 49.52
N SER A 447 -23.07 -42.25 49.34
CA SER A 447 -23.13 -41.62 48.01
C SER A 447 -21.76 -41.60 47.29
N GLY A 448 -20.67 -41.41 48.06
CA GLY A 448 -19.29 -41.47 47.54
C GLY A 448 -18.87 -42.87 47.05
N THR A 449 -19.27 -43.90 47.78
CA THR A 449 -18.99 -45.31 47.41
C THR A 449 -19.84 -45.78 46.22
N MET A 450 -21.06 -45.34 46.08
CA MET A 450 -21.88 -45.63 44.89
C MET A 450 -21.33 -44.96 43.62
N LEU A 451 -20.76 -43.74 43.72
CA LEU A 451 -20.15 -43.06 42.58
C LEU A 451 -18.84 -43.75 42.11
N LEU A 452 -18.06 -44.30 43.05
CA LEU A 452 -16.82 -45.06 42.73
C LEU A 452 -17.13 -46.46 42.15
N MET A 453 -18.21 -47.14 42.56
CA MET A 453 -18.60 -48.41 41.97
C MET A 453 -19.25 -48.24 40.57
N ARG A 454 -19.87 -47.13 40.22
CA ARG A 454 -20.37 -46.86 38.88
C ARG A 454 -19.26 -46.54 37.89
N ARG A 455 -18.08 -46.05 38.33
CA ARG A 455 -16.92 -45.83 37.45
C ARG A 455 -16.13 -47.10 37.13
N ARG A 456 -16.24 -48.18 37.95
CA ARG A 456 -15.58 -49.49 37.67
C ARG A 456 -16.38 -50.43 36.77
N ARG A 457 -17.62 -50.10 36.38
CA ARG A 457 -18.44 -50.89 35.46
C ARG A 457 -18.48 -50.36 34.02
N LYS A 458 -17.70 -49.34 33.71
CA LYS A 458 -17.57 -48.78 32.36
C LYS A 458 -16.12 -48.65 31.88
N ALA A 459 -15.24 -49.53 32.30
CA ALA A 459 -13.91 -49.76 31.74
C ALA A 459 -13.81 -51.23 31.32
#